data_8869442475cef05ff8d2758c3658ab11
#
_entry.id   8869442475cef05ff8d2758c3658ab11
#
_cell.length_a   1.000
_cell.length_b   1.000
_cell.length_c   1.000
_cell.angle_alpha   90.00
_cell.angle_beta   90.00
_cell.angle_gamma   90.00
#
_symmetry.space_group_name_H-M   'P 1'
#
loop_
_entity.id
_entity.type
_entity.pdbx_description
1 polymer ?
#
loop_
_entity_poly.entity_id
_entity_poly.type
_entity_poly.pdbx_seq_one_letter_code
_entity_poly.pdbx_strand_id
1 'polypeptide(L)'
;DLTDKTNPQTILSYQTDSGGSYSTHDAAVTFDENYLIIGDESPGAIISIYDISNYNNINKISEYYTQGYSGNGYLSRSAHNVYIQENSGLLITSFYIEGTRFVDISDPYNPLEVGYYDTSDDDLASENDPYYGNWGTYIDLPSGNIISSDIENGLFILQYNNAPSELTYSPNSFSFESTSNETIVDQIFVTNSGVDESLLTYEITTSPFAFPLDGPNENDFYWTDSDNEPSLENNWVDITGEGILYNFVNNDESGSIINIGFEFQFYASVYNQLIINPNGWIGFGEDSNEWNNISIPSNEAPTS
;
A
#
# COMPACT_ATOMS: atom_id res chain seq x y z
N ASP A 1 -33.70 11.59 -10.71
CA ASP A 1 -34.90 11.23 -9.93
C ASP A 1 -35.91 10.55 -10.85
N LEU A 2 -36.29 9.34 -10.49
CA LEU A 2 -37.23 8.51 -11.23
C LEU A 2 -38.58 8.38 -10.49
N THR A 3 -38.88 9.22 -9.53
CA THR A 3 -40.15 9.23 -8.82
C THR A 3 -41.33 9.38 -9.80
N ASP A 4 -41.16 10.21 -10.81
CA ASP A 4 -42.04 10.25 -12.00
C ASP A 4 -41.32 9.61 -13.19
N LYS A 5 -41.60 8.34 -13.47
CA LYS A 5 -40.98 7.59 -14.57
C LYS A 5 -41.29 8.16 -15.96
N THR A 6 -42.33 9.02 -16.07
CA THR A 6 -42.67 9.68 -17.33
C THR A 6 -41.90 10.97 -17.55
N ASN A 7 -41.26 11.49 -16.51
CA ASN A 7 -40.52 12.73 -16.55
C ASN A 7 -39.27 12.63 -15.63
N PRO A 8 -38.29 11.82 -15.99
CA PRO A 8 -37.03 11.64 -15.19
C PRO A 8 -36.30 12.98 -15.09
N GLN A 9 -35.79 13.26 -13.89
CA GLN A 9 -35.02 14.47 -13.62
C GLN A 9 -33.55 14.12 -13.31
N THR A 10 -32.64 14.85 -13.93
CA THR A 10 -31.23 14.79 -13.55
C THR A 10 -31.03 15.47 -12.21
N ILE A 11 -30.57 14.73 -11.21
CA ILE A 11 -30.22 15.29 -9.89
C ILE A 11 -28.85 15.95 -9.95
N LEU A 12 -27.88 15.27 -10.57
CA LEU A 12 -26.51 15.72 -10.67
C LEU A 12 -25.90 15.23 -11.98
N SER A 13 -25.00 16.03 -12.53
CA SER A 13 -24.06 15.62 -13.57
C SER A 13 -22.66 15.94 -13.06
N TYR A 14 -21.81 14.95 -13.01
CA TYR A 14 -20.43 15.07 -12.52
C TYR A 14 -19.47 14.61 -13.63
N GLN A 15 -18.40 15.37 -13.83
CA GLN A 15 -17.34 14.98 -14.74
C GLN A 15 -16.21 14.35 -13.91
N THR A 16 -15.85 13.13 -14.22
CA THR A 16 -14.75 12.41 -13.58
C THR A 16 -13.39 13.04 -13.88
N ASP A 17 -12.44 12.89 -12.97
CA ASP A 17 -11.09 13.46 -13.12
C ASP A 17 -10.18 12.66 -14.07
N SER A 18 -10.75 11.83 -14.92
CA SER A 18 -10.01 10.95 -15.84
C SER A 18 -9.20 11.68 -16.92
N GLY A 19 -8.82 12.93 -16.68
CA GLY A 19 -7.79 13.64 -17.45
C GLY A 19 -8.04 13.81 -18.95
N GLY A 20 -9.26 13.58 -19.42
CA GLY A 20 -9.68 13.82 -20.80
C GLY A 20 -9.26 12.75 -21.82
N SER A 21 -8.64 11.66 -21.38
CA SER A 21 -8.22 10.55 -22.26
C SER A 21 -9.00 9.26 -22.06
N TYR A 22 -9.74 9.11 -20.97
CA TYR A 22 -10.47 7.90 -20.63
C TYR A 22 -11.98 8.08 -20.84
N SER A 23 -12.62 6.98 -21.22
CA SER A 23 -14.08 6.93 -21.38
C SER A 23 -14.67 6.23 -20.17
N THR A 24 -15.46 6.92 -19.36
CA THR A 24 -16.28 6.27 -18.35
C THR A 24 -17.21 5.28 -19.05
N HIS A 25 -16.99 4.00 -18.78
CA HIS A 25 -17.67 2.91 -19.46
C HIS A 25 -18.75 2.29 -18.58
N ASP A 26 -18.38 1.93 -17.34
CA ASP A 26 -19.28 1.29 -16.41
C ASP A 26 -19.17 1.91 -15.01
N ALA A 27 -20.23 1.77 -14.22
CA ALA A 27 -20.28 2.34 -12.89
C ALA A 27 -21.15 1.50 -11.95
N ALA A 28 -20.68 1.30 -10.74
CA ALA A 28 -21.41 0.67 -9.65
C ALA A 28 -21.41 1.57 -8.41
N VAL A 29 -22.49 1.52 -7.64
CA VAL A 29 -22.62 2.24 -6.37
C VAL A 29 -22.65 1.24 -5.24
N THR A 30 -21.94 1.51 -4.15
CA THR A 30 -22.01 0.68 -2.94
C THR A 30 -23.42 0.64 -2.36
N PHE A 31 -23.78 -0.45 -1.67
CA PHE A 31 -25.14 -0.64 -1.15
C PHE A 31 -25.55 0.38 -0.07
N ASP A 32 -24.56 1.03 0.56
CA ASP A 32 -24.78 2.16 1.48
C ASP A 32 -24.91 3.52 0.76
N GLU A 33 -24.82 3.52 -0.58
CA GLU A 33 -24.90 4.69 -1.47
C GLU A 33 -23.85 5.78 -1.20
N ASN A 34 -22.74 5.44 -0.50
CA ASN A 34 -21.72 6.41 -0.15
C ASN A 34 -20.57 6.48 -1.16
N TYR A 35 -20.34 5.39 -1.92
CA TYR A 35 -19.22 5.32 -2.84
C TYR A 35 -19.65 4.91 -4.25
N LEU A 36 -19.03 5.54 -5.23
CA LEU A 36 -19.19 5.26 -6.65
C LEU A 36 -17.89 4.68 -7.20
N ILE A 37 -17.98 3.51 -7.78
CA ILE A 37 -16.89 2.83 -8.46
C ILE A 37 -17.07 3.02 -9.96
N ILE A 38 -16.03 3.46 -10.64
CA ILE A 38 -16.03 3.70 -12.08
C ILE A 38 -14.97 2.85 -12.75
N GLY A 39 -15.37 2.10 -13.76
CA GLY A 39 -14.50 1.48 -14.74
C GLY A 39 -14.41 2.37 -15.99
N ASP A 40 -13.22 2.89 -16.23
CA ASP A 40 -12.94 3.56 -17.51
C ASP A 40 -12.48 2.54 -18.54
N GLU A 41 -12.86 2.74 -19.82
CA GLU A 41 -12.45 1.86 -20.91
C GLU A 41 -11.58 2.62 -21.90
N SER A 42 -10.29 2.49 -21.75
CA SER A 42 -9.28 3.07 -22.64
C SER A 42 -7.92 2.40 -22.36
N PRO A 43 -6.98 2.44 -23.30
CA PRO A 43 -5.63 1.94 -23.05
C PRO A 43 -5.02 2.58 -21.79
N GLY A 44 -4.68 1.75 -20.80
CA GLY A 44 -4.16 2.16 -19.50
C GLY A 44 -5.22 2.59 -18.49
N ALA A 45 -6.51 2.39 -18.77
CA ALA A 45 -7.59 2.74 -17.84
C ALA A 45 -7.60 1.84 -16.59
N ILE A 46 -8.02 2.44 -15.50
CA ILE A 46 -8.05 1.86 -14.15
C ILE A 46 -9.46 1.98 -13.56
N ILE A 47 -9.64 1.39 -12.39
CA ILE A 47 -10.85 1.59 -11.58
C ILE A 47 -10.62 2.80 -10.67
N SER A 48 -11.60 3.71 -10.64
CA SER A 48 -11.59 4.88 -9.75
C SER A 48 -12.72 4.79 -8.73
N ILE A 49 -12.44 5.13 -7.48
CA ILE A 49 -13.41 5.14 -6.39
C ILE A 49 -13.63 6.57 -5.91
N TYR A 50 -14.89 6.97 -5.83
CA TYR A 50 -15.33 8.30 -5.44
C TYR A 50 -16.20 8.24 -4.19
N ASP A 51 -15.97 9.15 -3.24
CA ASP A 51 -16.91 9.44 -2.16
C ASP A 51 -18.03 10.34 -2.72
N ILE A 52 -19.25 9.80 -2.70
CA ILE A 52 -20.47 10.46 -3.14
C ILE A 52 -21.47 10.69 -2.00
N SER A 53 -21.06 10.48 -0.76
CA SER A 53 -21.90 10.69 0.43
C SER A 53 -22.46 12.11 0.52
N ASN A 54 -21.79 13.05 -0.13
CA ASN A 54 -22.26 14.42 -0.31
C ASN A 54 -22.18 14.83 -1.78
N TYR A 55 -23.32 14.84 -2.47
CA TYR A 55 -23.40 15.21 -3.89
C TYR A 55 -22.93 16.63 -4.24
N ASN A 56 -22.81 17.53 -3.24
CA ASN A 56 -22.21 18.84 -3.45
C ASN A 56 -20.69 18.86 -3.34
N ASN A 57 -20.08 17.75 -2.93
CA ASN A 57 -18.64 17.62 -2.75
C ASN A 57 -18.19 16.19 -3.04
N ILE A 58 -18.20 15.81 -4.30
CA ILE A 58 -17.74 14.50 -4.77
C ILE A 58 -16.23 14.54 -4.92
N ASN A 59 -15.56 13.54 -4.37
CA ASN A 59 -14.11 13.45 -4.41
C ASN A 59 -13.64 12.03 -4.79
N LYS A 60 -12.66 11.95 -5.69
CA LYS A 60 -11.94 10.70 -5.90
C LYS A 60 -11.09 10.42 -4.65
N ILE A 61 -11.24 9.23 -4.06
CA ILE A 61 -10.58 8.85 -2.81
C ILE A 61 -9.51 7.79 -3.01
N SER A 62 -9.65 6.95 -4.02
CA SER A 62 -8.67 5.91 -4.32
C SER A 62 -8.79 5.42 -5.75
N GLU A 63 -7.84 4.58 -6.13
CA GLU A 63 -7.76 3.93 -7.43
C GLU A 63 -7.35 2.46 -7.21
N TYR A 64 -7.85 1.58 -8.08
CA TYR A 64 -7.37 0.21 -8.18
C TYR A 64 -6.84 -0.06 -9.59
N TYR A 65 -5.72 -0.71 -9.65
CA TYR A 65 -5.08 -1.23 -10.85
C TYR A 65 -4.37 -2.55 -10.53
N THR A 66 -4.22 -3.40 -11.53
CA THR A 66 -3.61 -4.72 -11.35
C THR A 66 -2.12 -4.63 -11.01
N GLN A 67 -1.59 -5.60 -10.27
CA GLN A 67 -0.15 -5.70 -10.02
C GLN A 67 0.62 -5.81 -11.34
N GLY A 68 1.77 -5.14 -11.40
CA GLY A 68 2.52 -5.03 -12.66
C GLY A 68 2.15 -3.85 -13.55
N TYR A 69 1.22 -3.00 -13.10
CA TYR A 69 0.93 -1.70 -13.70
C TYR A 69 2.13 -0.76 -13.55
N SER A 70 3.16 -0.98 -14.35
CA SER A 70 4.35 -0.12 -14.35
C SER A 70 5.02 -0.12 -15.73
N GLY A 71 5.39 1.06 -16.18
CA GLY A 71 6.14 1.24 -17.42
C GLY A 71 5.31 1.25 -18.70
N ASN A 72 5.95 0.97 -19.82
CA ASN A 72 5.35 1.10 -21.16
C ASN A 72 4.29 0.03 -21.48
N GLY A 73 4.18 -1.02 -20.68
CA GLY A 73 3.20 -2.10 -20.86
C GLY A 73 1.79 -1.79 -20.38
N TYR A 74 1.58 -0.70 -19.62
CA TYR A 74 0.27 -0.36 -19.08
C TYR A 74 -0.78 -0.03 -20.14
N LEU A 75 -0.37 0.44 -21.32
CA LEU A 75 -1.26 0.79 -22.43
C LEU A 75 -1.92 -0.42 -23.10
N SER A 76 -1.47 -1.63 -22.82
CA SER A 76 -2.10 -2.87 -23.30
C SER A 76 -3.19 -3.39 -22.36
N ARG A 77 -3.50 -2.68 -21.29
CA ARG A 77 -4.48 -3.06 -20.26
C ARG A 77 -5.60 -2.06 -20.21
N SER A 78 -6.79 -2.51 -19.91
CA SER A 78 -7.95 -1.66 -19.72
C SER A 78 -8.91 -2.31 -18.71
N ALA A 79 -9.42 -1.53 -17.77
CA ALA A 79 -10.61 -1.91 -17.04
C ALA A 79 -11.83 -1.93 -17.99
N HIS A 80 -12.87 -2.66 -17.62
CA HIS A 80 -14.14 -2.72 -18.35
C HIS A 80 -15.32 -2.62 -17.40
N ASN A 81 -15.91 -3.74 -16.98
CA ASN A 81 -17.09 -3.73 -16.13
C ASN A 81 -16.75 -3.83 -14.64
N VAL A 82 -17.60 -3.22 -13.83
CA VAL A 82 -17.49 -3.21 -12.36
C VAL A 82 -18.78 -3.70 -11.71
N TYR A 83 -18.66 -4.63 -10.76
CA TYR A 83 -19.79 -5.23 -10.05
C TYR A 83 -19.48 -5.28 -8.56
N ILE A 84 -20.44 -4.94 -7.72
CA ILE A 84 -20.28 -5.02 -6.26
C ILE A 84 -21.18 -6.14 -5.74
N GLN A 85 -20.57 -7.10 -5.08
CA GLN A 85 -21.32 -8.18 -4.45
C GLN A 85 -22.00 -7.67 -3.17
N GLU A 86 -23.31 -7.93 -3.07
CA GLU A 86 -24.13 -7.45 -1.96
C GLU A 86 -23.59 -7.97 -0.60
N ASN A 87 -23.49 -7.05 0.37
CA ASN A 87 -23.11 -7.30 1.76
C ASN A 87 -21.70 -7.90 1.98
N SER A 88 -20.84 -7.92 0.97
CA SER A 88 -19.51 -8.53 1.08
C SER A 88 -18.35 -7.53 1.06
N GLY A 89 -18.59 -6.29 0.63
CA GLY A 89 -17.51 -5.35 0.36
C GLY A 89 -16.58 -5.79 -0.78
N LEU A 90 -17.04 -6.72 -1.61
CA LEU A 90 -16.26 -7.28 -2.70
C LEU A 90 -16.66 -6.63 -4.03
N LEU A 91 -15.70 -5.99 -4.66
CA LEU A 91 -15.75 -5.54 -6.05
C LEU A 91 -15.23 -6.67 -6.94
N ILE A 92 -16.00 -7.03 -7.97
CA ILE A 92 -15.61 -7.98 -8.99
C ILE A 92 -15.58 -7.21 -10.31
N THR A 93 -14.49 -7.29 -11.03
CA THR A 93 -14.30 -6.49 -12.24
C THR A 93 -13.74 -7.30 -13.39
N SER A 94 -14.23 -7.02 -14.58
CA SER A 94 -13.65 -7.49 -15.84
C SER A 94 -12.52 -6.55 -16.24
N PHE A 95 -11.35 -7.09 -16.50
CA PHE A 95 -10.15 -6.29 -16.75
C PHE A 95 -9.41 -6.76 -18.00
N TYR A 96 -10.14 -7.02 -19.08
CA TYR A 96 -9.62 -7.52 -20.36
C TYR A 96 -8.55 -8.59 -20.19
N ILE A 97 -7.33 -8.34 -20.70
CA ILE A 97 -6.19 -9.27 -20.64
C ILE A 97 -5.83 -9.71 -19.22
N GLU A 98 -6.14 -8.91 -18.23
CA GLU A 98 -5.90 -9.23 -16.82
C GLU A 98 -6.97 -10.18 -16.24
N GLY A 99 -8.00 -10.54 -17.01
CA GLY A 99 -9.05 -11.46 -16.60
C GLY A 99 -10.06 -10.86 -15.62
N THR A 100 -10.61 -11.71 -14.75
CA THR A 100 -11.54 -11.32 -13.68
C THR A 100 -10.76 -11.03 -12.41
N ARG A 101 -10.97 -9.86 -11.81
CA ARG A 101 -10.31 -9.43 -10.58
C ARG A 101 -11.31 -9.33 -9.43
N PHE A 102 -10.87 -9.68 -8.24
CA PHE A 102 -11.61 -9.65 -6.99
C PHE A 102 -10.90 -8.68 -6.05
N VAL A 103 -11.59 -7.63 -5.65
CA VAL A 103 -10.99 -6.54 -4.87
C VAL A 103 -11.82 -6.29 -3.63
N ASP A 104 -11.22 -6.39 -2.46
CA ASP A 104 -11.84 -5.98 -1.21
C ASP A 104 -11.86 -4.44 -1.14
N ILE A 105 -13.07 -3.90 -1.05
CA ILE A 105 -13.36 -2.48 -0.90
C ILE A 105 -14.08 -2.19 0.41
N SER A 106 -13.95 -3.07 1.42
CA SER A 106 -14.49 -2.82 2.77
C SER A 106 -13.91 -1.55 3.38
N ASP A 107 -12.67 -1.22 3.03
CA ASP A 107 -12.10 0.11 3.16
C ASP A 107 -11.91 0.73 1.77
N PRO A 108 -12.86 1.57 1.31
CA PRO A 108 -12.79 2.14 -0.04
C PRO A 108 -11.61 3.09 -0.28
N TYR A 109 -10.92 3.51 0.79
CA TYR A 109 -9.70 4.32 0.69
C TYR A 109 -8.47 3.49 0.36
N ASN A 110 -8.50 2.18 0.64
CA ASN A 110 -7.40 1.24 0.46
C ASN A 110 -7.89 -0.06 -0.20
N PRO A 111 -8.33 -0.03 -1.48
CA PRO A 111 -8.79 -1.22 -2.18
C PRO A 111 -7.66 -2.26 -2.27
N LEU A 112 -7.98 -3.51 -1.95
CA LEU A 112 -7.02 -4.60 -1.92
C LEU A 112 -7.44 -5.74 -2.85
N GLU A 113 -6.59 -6.12 -3.82
CA GLU A 113 -6.83 -7.32 -4.61
C GLU A 113 -6.74 -8.56 -3.72
N VAL A 114 -7.81 -9.35 -3.69
CA VAL A 114 -7.94 -10.57 -2.88
C VAL A 114 -8.04 -11.84 -3.71
N GLY A 115 -8.03 -11.72 -5.02
CA GLY A 115 -8.00 -12.84 -5.94
C GLY A 115 -8.16 -12.42 -7.38
N TYR A 116 -7.80 -13.32 -8.27
CA TYR A 116 -8.00 -13.13 -9.71
C TYR A 116 -8.11 -14.46 -10.43
N TYR A 117 -8.69 -14.42 -11.61
CA TYR A 117 -8.64 -15.52 -12.56
C TYR A 117 -8.33 -14.95 -13.95
N ASP A 118 -7.18 -15.31 -14.46
CA ASP A 118 -6.77 -14.95 -15.81
C ASP A 118 -7.50 -15.86 -16.81
N THR A 119 -8.30 -15.23 -17.67
CA THR A 119 -9.05 -15.93 -18.73
C THR A 119 -8.28 -15.96 -20.06
N SER A 120 -7.21 -15.20 -20.15
CA SER A 120 -6.43 -15.01 -21.36
C SER A 120 -5.09 -15.72 -21.28
N ASP A 121 -4.52 -16.03 -22.42
CA ASP A 121 -3.12 -16.44 -22.54
C ASP A 121 -2.29 -15.18 -22.84
N ASP A 122 -1.43 -14.79 -21.90
CA ASP A 122 -0.56 -13.60 -22.01
C ASP A 122 0.29 -13.63 -23.30
N ASP A 123 0.64 -14.83 -23.78
CA ASP A 123 1.42 -14.99 -25.03
C ASP A 123 0.64 -14.61 -26.29
N LEU A 124 -0.69 -14.51 -26.21
CA LEU A 124 -1.57 -14.10 -27.31
C LEU A 124 -1.89 -12.61 -27.29
N ALA A 125 -1.60 -11.94 -26.19
CA ALA A 125 -1.83 -10.51 -26.06
C ALA A 125 -0.88 -9.73 -26.97
N SER A 126 -1.43 -9.05 -27.92
CA SER A 126 -0.68 -8.07 -28.70
C SER A 126 -0.39 -6.87 -27.80
N GLU A 127 0.87 -6.45 -27.73
CA GLU A 127 1.28 -5.22 -27.02
C GLU A 127 0.50 -3.95 -27.43
N ASN A 128 -0.35 -4.08 -28.46
CA ASN A 128 -1.10 -2.98 -29.06
C ASN A 128 -2.62 -3.14 -29.00
N ASP A 129 -3.14 -4.22 -28.40
CA ASP A 129 -4.58 -4.43 -28.28
C ASP A 129 -4.97 -4.57 -26.80
N PRO A 130 -5.46 -3.49 -26.15
CA PRO A 130 -5.89 -3.52 -24.75
C PRO A 130 -7.24 -4.21 -24.55
N TYR A 131 -7.94 -4.57 -25.61
CA TYR A 131 -9.31 -5.07 -25.59
C TYR A 131 -9.41 -6.57 -25.89
N TYR A 132 -8.37 -7.30 -25.54
CA TYR A 132 -8.28 -8.75 -25.61
C TYR A 132 -8.63 -9.37 -24.27
N GLY A 133 -9.36 -10.49 -24.24
CA GLY A 133 -9.58 -11.25 -23.01
C GLY A 133 -10.96 -11.04 -22.37
N ASN A 134 -10.99 -10.82 -21.08
CA ASN A 134 -12.22 -10.76 -20.29
C ASN A 134 -13.08 -9.53 -20.60
N TRP A 135 -14.25 -9.78 -21.20
CA TRP A 135 -15.21 -8.74 -21.56
C TRP A 135 -16.19 -8.40 -20.44
N GLY A 136 -16.74 -9.43 -19.79
CA GLY A 136 -17.81 -9.21 -18.84
C GLY A 136 -17.90 -10.29 -17.79
N THR A 137 -18.48 -9.93 -16.66
CA THR A 137 -18.69 -10.82 -15.52
C THR A 137 -20.14 -10.70 -15.05
N TYR A 138 -20.75 -11.81 -14.64
CA TYR A 138 -22.07 -11.83 -14.02
C TYR A 138 -21.97 -12.51 -12.66
N ILE A 139 -22.42 -11.85 -11.60
CA ILE A 139 -22.18 -12.24 -10.21
C ILE A 139 -23.45 -12.66 -9.44
N ASP A 140 -24.64 -12.45 -10.00
CA ASP A 140 -25.91 -12.59 -9.28
C ASP A 140 -26.56 -13.95 -9.47
N LEU A 141 -25.76 -15.01 -9.66
CA LEU A 141 -26.31 -16.37 -9.71
C LEU A 141 -26.70 -16.86 -8.31
N PRO A 142 -27.88 -17.50 -8.14
CA PRO A 142 -28.29 -18.06 -6.84
C PRO A 142 -27.33 -19.12 -6.29
N SER A 143 -26.49 -19.72 -7.14
CA SER A 143 -25.46 -20.69 -6.75
C SER A 143 -24.23 -20.04 -6.11
N GLY A 144 -24.08 -18.71 -6.19
CA GLY A 144 -22.86 -18.00 -5.84
C GLY A 144 -21.74 -18.15 -6.87
N ASN A 145 -21.96 -18.88 -7.96
CA ASN A 145 -20.99 -18.94 -9.05
C ASN A 145 -20.97 -17.62 -9.80
N ILE A 146 -19.82 -17.31 -10.35
CA ILE A 146 -19.54 -16.14 -11.16
C ILE A 146 -19.35 -16.61 -12.60
N ILE A 147 -20.02 -15.96 -13.53
CA ILE A 147 -19.80 -16.22 -14.95
C ILE A 147 -18.90 -15.12 -15.49
N SER A 148 -17.81 -15.52 -16.11
CA SER A 148 -16.87 -14.63 -16.76
C SER A 148 -16.83 -14.94 -18.25
N SER A 149 -17.00 -13.94 -19.12
CA SER A 149 -16.97 -14.09 -20.57
C SER A 149 -15.69 -13.47 -21.12
N ASP A 150 -14.97 -14.26 -21.89
CA ASP A 150 -13.74 -13.85 -22.57
C ASP A 150 -14.01 -13.83 -24.09
N ILE A 151 -13.50 -12.83 -24.78
CA ILE A 151 -13.76 -12.59 -26.20
C ILE A 151 -13.26 -13.76 -27.04
N GLU A 152 -12.09 -14.26 -26.73
CA GLU A 152 -11.40 -15.29 -27.51
C GLU A 152 -11.62 -16.70 -26.94
N ASN A 153 -11.65 -16.83 -25.61
CA ASN A 153 -11.62 -18.13 -24.93
C ASN A 153 -13.00 -18.59 -24.45
N GLY A 154 -14.05 -17.76 -24.60
CA GLY A 154 -15.43 -18.12 -24.36
C GLY A 154 -15.88 -17.91 -22.91
N LEU A 155 -16.47 -18.92 -22.27
CA LEU A 155 -17.17 -18.77 -21.00
C LEU A 155 -16.48 -19.56 -19.89
N PHE A 156 -16.23 -18.89 -18.78
CA PHE A 156 -15.69 -19.46 -17.55
C PHE A 156 -16.74 -19.41 -16.44
N ILE A 157 -16.78 -20.45 -15.62
CA ILE A 157 -17.60 -20.49 -14.41
C ILE A 157 -16.64 -20.53 -13.24
N LEU A 158 -16.64 -19.45 -12.46
CA LEU A 158 -15.72 -19.22 -11.35
C LEU A 158 -16.50 -19.32 -10.03
N GLN A 159 -15.80 -19.64 -8.98
CA GLN A 159 -16.29 -19.56 -7.62
C GLN A 159 -15.25 -18.81 -6.79
N TYR A 160 -15.66 -17.73 -6.15
CA TYR A 160 -14.80 -17.03 -5.20
C TYR A 160 -14.87 -17.76 -3.85
N ASN A 161 -13.74 -18.28 -3.44
CA ASN A 161 -13.59 -18.95 -2.15
C ASN A 161 -12.92 -17.99 -1.17
N ASN A 162 -13.69 -17.49 -0.21
CA ASN A 162 -13.20 -16.61 0.87
C ASN A 162 -12.73 -17.42 2.08
N ALA A 163 -12.17 -18.62 1.86
CA ALA A 163 -11.61 -19.41 2.93
C ALA A 163 -10.37 -18.72 3.51
N PRO A 164 -10.24 -18.61 4.85
CA PRO A 164 -9.10 -17.92 5.46
C PRO A 164 -7.77 -18.58 5.06
N SER A 165 -6.88 -17.79 4.53
CA SER A 165 -5.49 -18.19 4.32
C SER A 165 -4.64 -17.83 5.54
N GLU A 166 -3.57 -18.56 5.74
CA GLU A 166 -2.62 -18.29 6.83
C GLU A 166 -1.21 -18.43 6.30
N LEU A 167 -0.45 -17.33 6.35
CA LEU A 167 0.93 -17.30 5.94
C LEU A 167 1.82 -17.90 7.03
N THR A 168 2.56 -18.94 6.69
CA THR A 168 3.68 -19.41 7.50
C THR A 168 4.95 -19.45 6.67
N TYR A 169 6.09 -19.18 7.30
CA TYR A 169 7.38 -19.23 6.62
C TYR A 169 8.49 -19.78 7.54
N SER A 170 9.48 -20.38 6.92
CA SER A 170 10.61 -20.96 7.64
C SER A 170 11.86 -20.99 6.74
N PRO A 171 13.05 -20.66 7.27
CA PRO A 171 13.30 -20.11 8.61
C PRO A 171 12.80 -18.67 8.74
N ASN A 172 12.61 -18.18 9.96
CA ASN A 172 12.21 -16.80 10.26
C ASN A 172 13.41 -15.85 10.37
N SER A 173 14.61 -16.39 10.31
CA SER A 173 15.85 -15.62 10.31
C SER A 173 16.98 -16.42 9.66
N PHE A 174 17.94 -15.70 9.12
CA PHE A 174 19.17 -16.27 8.59
C PHE A 174 20.37 -15.66 9.33
N SER A 175 21.42 -16.44 9.53
CA SER A 175 22.69 -15.95 10.05
C SER A 175 23.81 -16.42 9.14
N PHE A 176 24.54 -15.48 8.58
CA PHE A 176 25.61 -15.79 7.65
C PHE A 176 26.93 -15.25 8.18
N GLU A 177 27.98 -16.09 8.05
CA GLU A 177 29.36 -15.63 8.15
C GLU A 177 29.95 -15.69 6.73
N SER A 178 30.41 -14.57 6.22
CA SER A 178 30.96 -14.48 4.86
C SER A 178 32.29 -13.78 4.84
N THR A 179 33.18 -14.24 3.98
CA THR A 179 34.37 -13.50 3.59
C THR A 179 34.06 -12.58 2.41
N SER A 180 34.84 -11.52 2.23
CA SER A 180 34.59 -10.57 1.13
C SER A 180 34.54 -11.26 -0.24
N ASN A 181 33.54 -10.90 -1.07
CA ASN A 181 33.27 -11.44 -2.41
C ASN A 181 32.72 -12.88 -2.45
N GLU A 182 32.12 -13.37 -1.40
CA GLU A 182 31.41 -14.65 -1.41
C GLU A 182 29.90 -14.40 -1.60
N THR A 183 29.27 -15.22 -2.44
CA THR A 183 27.80 -15.22 -2.58
C THR A 183 27.25 -16.35 -1.73
N ILE A 184 26.40 -16.03 -0.76
CA ILE A 184 25.68 -17.00 0.05
C ILE A 184 24.27 -17.12 -0.51
N VAL A 185 23.79 -18.33 -0.68
CA VAL A 185 22.43 -18.63 -1.13
C VAL A 185 21.76 -19.48 -0.07
N ASP A 186 20.59 -19.08 0.36
CA ASP A 186 19.74 -19.84 1.25
C ASP A 186 18.29 -19.80 0.78
N GLN A 187 17.39 -20.54 1.42
CA GLN A 187 16.01 -20.70 1.00
C GLN A 187 15.06 -20.39 2.15
N ILE A 188 14.03 -19.64 1.85
CA ILE A 188 12.84 -19.48 2.68
C ILE A 188 11.70 -20.31 2.09
N PHE A 189 11.02 -21.06 2.92
CA PHE A 189 9.83 -21.80 2.53
C PHE A 189 8.61 -21.03 2.99
N VAL A 190 7.78 -20.64 2.05
CA VAL A 190 6.50 -19.98 2.30
C VAL A 190 5.40 -21.01 2.12
N THR A 191 4.49 -21.10 3.06
CA THR A 191 3.40 -22.07 3.04
C THR A 191 2.09 -21.38 3.43
N ASN A 192 1.02 -21.71 2.70
CA ASN A 192 -0.33 -21.44 3.17
C ASN A 192 -0.75 -22.54 4.13
N SER A 193 -0.84 -22.22 5.42
CA SER A 193 -1.32 -23.12 6.47
C SER A 193 -2.80 -22.91 6.81
N GLY A 194 -3.49 -22.05 6.07
CA GLY A 194 -4.93 -21.84 6.20
C GLY A 194 -5.75 -23.05 5.81
N VAL A 195 -7.07 -22.89 5.74
CA VAL A 195 -7.97 -23.99 5.37
C VAL A 195 -7.73 -24.43 3.92
N ASP A 196 -8.07 -25.69 3.64
CA ASP A 196 -7.95 -26.26 2.29
C ASP A 196 -8.65 -25.36 1.25
N GLU A 197 -8.02 -25.23 0.10
CA GLU A 197 -8.47 -24.39 -1.02
C GLU A 197 -8.46 -22.87 -0.76
N SER A 198 -7.92 -22.42 0.39
CA SER A 198 -7.71 -20.99 0.61
C SER A 198 -6.60 -20.43 -0.28
N LEU A 199 -6.82 -19.23 -0.84
CA LEU A 199 -5.83 -18.55 -1.65
C LEU A 199 -4.96 -17.65 -0.75
N LEU A 200 -3.66 -17.85 -0.80
CA LEU A 200 -2.69 -16.97 -0.17
C LEU A 200 -1.96 -16.17 -1.26
N THR A 201 -2.14 -14.86 -1.23
CA THR A 201 -1.29 -13.93 -1.98
C THR A 201 -0.28 -13.31 -1.04
N TYR A 202 0.97 -13.21 -1.46
CA TYR A 202 2.03 -12.57 -0.67
C TYR A 202 3.01 -11.87 -1.61
N GLU A 203 3.63 -10.85 -1.10
CA GLU A 203 4.71 -10.15 -1.76
C GLU A 203 6.01 -10.37 -0.98
N ILE A 204 7.10 -10.63 -1.69
CA ILE A 204 8.45 -10.62 -1.10
C ILE A 204 9.11 -9.34 -1.58
N THR A 205 9.12 -8.34 -0.74
CA THR A 205 9.90 -7.14 -0.99
C THR A 205 11.27 -7.26 -0.34
N THR A 206 12.31 -7.07 -1.12
CA THR A 206 13.59 -6.72 -0.53
C THR A 206 13.56 -5.22 -0.32
N SER A 207 13.48 -4.80 0.92
CA SER A 207 13.81 -3.40 1.21
C SER A 207 15.22 -3.14 0.66
N PRO A 208 15.44 -2.11 -0.19
CA PRO A 208 16.77 -1.65 -0.53
C PRO A 208 17.46 -0.97 0.67
N PHE A 209 16.82 -0.94 1.82
CA PHE A 209 17.52 -0.98 3.07
C PHE A 209 18.09 -2.41 3.27
N ALA A 210 18.99 -2.80 2.35
CA ALA A 210 20.33 -2.99 2.89
C ALA A 210 20.51 -1.80 3.83
N PHE A 211 20.31 -2.02 5.12
CA PHE A 211 21.02 -1.22 6.10
C PHE A 211 22.38 -1.04 5.45
N PRO A 212 22.85 0.18 5.17
CA PRO A 212 24.20 0.28 4.80
C PRO A 212 24.88 -0.45 5.92
N LEU A 213 25.41 -1.63 5.61
CA LEU A 213 26.41 -2.30 6.44
C LEU A 213 27.63 -1.38 6.58
N ASP A 214 27.53 -0.23 6.02
CA ASP A 214 28.27 1.00 6.11
C ASP A 214 27.56 2.04 6.98
N GLY A 215 26.75 1.65 7.96
CA GLY A 215 26.56 2.48 9.12
C GLY A 215 27.95 2.85 9.64
N PRO A 216 28.13 3.89 10.45
CA PRO A 216 29.43 4.24 11.03
C PRO A 216 29.90 3.07 11.90
N ASN A 217 30.64 2.18 11.29
CA ASN A 217 30.73 0.76 11.54
C ASN A 217 31.82 0.35 12.50
N GLU A 218 32.33 1.26 13.26
CA GLU A 218 33.32 0.89 14.24
C GLU A 218 32.72 0.36 15.56
N ASN A 219 31.38 0.41 15.73
CA ASN A 219 30.75 0.06 17.01
C ASN A 219 29.40 -0.70 16.90
N ASP A 220 29.06 -1.29 15.77
CA ASP A 220 27.90 -2.19 15.59
C ASP A 220 26.58 -1.68 16.17
N PHE A 221 26.21 -0.41 15.93
CA PHE A 221 24.88 0.07 16.27
C PHE A 221 23.89 -0.31 15.19
N TYR A 222 22.79 -0.92 15.63
CA TYR A 222 21.64 -1.27 14.82
C TYR A 222 20.45 -0.45 15.30
N TRP A 223 19.61 -0.03 14.38
CA TRP A 223 18.31 0.50 14.75
C TRP A 223 17.22 -0.44 14.27
N THR A 224 16.13 -0.49 14.97
CA THR A 224 14.93 -1.20 14.58
C THR A 224 13.72 -0.46 15.13
N ASP A 225 12.54 -0.76 14.63
CA ASP A 225 11.29 -0.20 15.04
C ASP A 225 10.24 -1.30 15.29
N SER A 226 9.06 -0.93 15.76
CA SER A 226 7.98 -1.87 16.06
C SER A 226 7.40 -2.54 14.82
N ASP A 227 7.59 -1.97 13.64
CA ASP A 227 7.11 -2.55 12.38
C ASP A 227 8.00 -3.70 11.93
N ASN A 228 9.32 -3.57 12.19
CA ASN A 228 10.31 -4.59 11.86
C ASN A 228 10.53 -5.60 12.99
N GLU A 229 10.32 -5.20 14.24
CA GLU A 229 10.48 -6.03 15.44
C GLU A 229 9.22 -5.91 16.32
N PRO A 230 8.15 -6.65 16.04
CA PRO A 230 6.91 -6.58 16.80
C PRO A 230 7.04 -6.90 18.30
N SER A 231 8.18 -7.49 18.71
CA SER A 231 8.50 -7.73 20.12
C SER A 231 8.97 -6.49 20.87
N LEU A 232 9.26 -5.39 20.13
CA LEU A 232 9.60 -4.11 20.76
C LEU A 232 8.34 -3.52 21.40
N GLU A 233 8.23 -3.73 22.68
CA GLU A 233 7.20 -3.04 23.46
C GLU A 233 7.61 -1.57 23.66
N ASN A 234 6.68 -0.66 23.39
CA ASN A 234 6.88 0.74 23.73
C ASN A 234 6.72 0.93 25.24
N ASN A 235 7.79 0.72 25.98
CA ASN A 235 7.87 0.94 27.41
C ASN A 235 8.06 2.43 27.70
N TRP A 236 6.99 3.21 27.51
CA TRP A 236 7.03 4.62 27.82
C TRP A 236 7.20 4.82 29.34
N VAL A 237 8.28 5.51 29.71
CA VAL A 237 8.50 5.93 31.10
C VAL A 237 8.00 7.36 31.26
N ASP A 238 6.93 7.54 32.01
CA ASP A 238 6.44 8.87 32.35
C ASP A 238 7.33 9.51 33.44
N ILE A 239 8.09 10.52 33.05
CA ILE A 239 8.98 11.29 33.94
C ILE A 239 8.40 12.64 34.35
N THR A 240 7.16 12.96 34.04
CA THR A 240 6.56 14.27 34.31
C THR A 240 6.55 14.64 35.77
N GLY A 241 6.56 13.65 36.65
CA GLY A 241 6.61 13.85 38.13
C GLY A 241 8.02 13.87 38.74
N GLU A 242 9.02 13.38 38.03
CA GLU A 242 10.39 13.17 38.50
C GLU A 242 11.46 13.89 37.68
N GLY A 243 11.16 14.15 36.43
CA GLY A 243 12.05 14.83 35.49
C GLY A 243 12.19 16.34 35.78
N ILE A 244 13.29 16.91 35.38
CA ILE A 244 13.53 18.36 35.45
C ILE A 244 12.98 18.98 34.17
N LEU A 245 11.97 19.84 34.30
CA LEU A 245 11.43 20.59 33.15
C LEU A 245 12.48 21.56 32.63
N TYR A 246 12.82 21.46 31.37
CA TYR A 246 13.67 22.40 30.67
C TYR A 246 12.81 23.32 29.78
N ASN A 247 13.00 24.63 29.91
CA ASN A 247 12.27 25.62 29.11
C ASN A 247 13.23 26.36 28.20
N PHE A 248 12.98 26.31 26.90
CA PHE A 248 13.65 27.17 25.93
C PHE A 248 13.03 28.56 25.91
N VAL A 249 13.85 29.58 25.65
CA VAL A 249 13.39 30.97 25.56
C VAL A 249 12.78 31.24 24.19
N ASN A 250 13.33 30.69 23.14
CA ASN A 250 12.87 30.81 21.74
C ASN A 250 12.88 29.47 21.03
N ASN A 251 12.09 29.38 19.98
CA ASN A 251 11.98 28.13 19.18
C ASN A 251 13.21 27.86 18.29
N ASP A 252 14.00 28.88 17.97
CA ASP A 252 15.13 28.82 17.04
C ASP A 252 16.43 29.26 17.71
N GLU A 253 16.57 29.09 19.02
CA GLU A 253 17.81 29.34 19.72
C GLU A 253 18.76 28.15 19.63
N SER A 254 20.03 28.40 19.91
CA SER A 254 21.02 27.34 20.09
C SER A 254 20.60 26.39 21.18
N GLY A 255 20.97 25.13 21.00
CA GLY A 255 20.71 24.09 21.98
C GLY A 255 21.39 24.37 23.35
N SER A 256 20.90 23.70 24.36
CA SER A 256 21.43 23.82 25.70
C SER A 256 22.19 22.61 26.13
N ILE A 257 23.38 22.82 26.71
CA ILE A 257 24.22 21.75 27.22
C ILE A 257 23.70 21.25 28.55
N ILE A 258 23.43 19.96 28.62
CA ILE A 258 22.94 19.27 29.82
C ILE A 258 23.98 18.24 30.27
N ASN A 259 24.27 18.23 31.58
CA ASN A 259 25.05 17.13 32.16
C ASN A 259 24.15 15.91 32.36
N ILE A 260 24.54 14.77 31.79
CA ILE A 260 23.79 13.52 31.89
C ILE A 260 24.04 12.75 33.17
N GLY A 261 25.09 13.10 33.95
CA GLY A 261 25.36 12.54 35.26
C GLY A 261 26.06 11.18 35.26
N PHE A 262 26.35 10.63 34.10
CA PHE A 262 27.11 9.38 33.91
C PHE A 262 27.92 9.48 32.61
N GLU A 263 28.81 8.53 32.40
CA GLU A 263 29.53 8.39 31.11
C GLU A 263 28.65 7.62 30.13
N PHE A 264 28.35 8.22 28.98
CA PHE A 264 27.60 7.63 27.92
C PHE A 264 28.49 7.44 26.70
N GLN A 265 28.64 6.19 26.27
CA GLN A 265 29.34 5.88 25.04
C GLN A 265 28.42 5.99 23.85
N PHE A 266 28.80 6.86 22.92
CA PHE A 266 28.09 7.01 21.65
C PHE A 266 29.12 6.93 20.52
N TYR A 267 28.98 5.92 19.67
CA TYR A 267 30.04 5.49 18.74
C TYR A 267 31.39 5.25 19.48
N ALA A 268 32.47 5.74 18.91
CA ALA A 268 33.83 5.60 19.50
C ALA A 268 34.13 6.60 20.63
N SER A 269 33.23 7.51 20.95
CA SER A 269 33.43 8.59 21.91
C SER A 269 32.61 8.41 23.16
N VAL A 270 33.11 8.93 24.29
CA VAL A 270 32.44 8.92 25.59
C VAL A 270 32.05 10.33 25.95
N TYR A 271 30.77 10.54 26.31
CA TYR A 271 30.20 11.80 26.63
C TYR A 271 29.63 11.79 28.06
N ASN A 272 29.71 12.91 28.75
CA ASN A 272 29.03 13.16 30.01
C ASN A 272 28.06 14.34 29.95
N GLN A 273 27.92 14.90 28.75
CA GLN A 273 27.03 15.99 28.42
C GLN A 273 26.35 15.70 27.08
N LEU A 274 25.15 16.21 26.92
CA LEU A 274 24.42 16.25 25.67
C LEU A 274 23.88 17.65 25.40
N ILE A 275 23.51 17.91 24.19
CA ILE A 275 22.83 19.13 23.77
C ILE A 275 21.38 18.80 23.49
N ILE A 276 20.46 19.52 24.11
CA ILE A 276 19.04 19.48 23.76
C ILE A 276 18.70 20.74 22.98
N ASN A 277 18.01 20.58 21.85
CA ASN A 277 17.71 21.68 20.96
C ASN A 277 16.18 21.89 20.84
N PRO A 278 15.68 23.14 20.83
CA PRO A 278 14.27 23.44 20.71
C PRO A 278 13.63 22.93 19.41
N ASN A 279 14.42 22.67 18.37
CA ASN A 279 13.99 22.09 17.11
C ASN A 279 13.80 20.56 17.16
N GLY A 280 13.87 19.97 18.36
CA GLY A 280 13.47 18.56 18.59
C GLY A 280 14.55 17.50 18.41
N TRP A 281 15.82 17.88 18.44
CA TRP A 281 16.93 16.93 18.38
C TRP A 281 17.83 16.96 19.63
N ILE A 282 18.56 15.89 19.81
CA ILE A 282 19.57 15.74 20.85
C ILE A 282 20.90 15.42 20.16
N GLY A 283 21.97 16.10 20.57
CA GLY A 283 23.30 15.93 19.98
C GLY A 283 24.40 15.78 21.01
N PHE A 284 25.56 15.29 20.56
CA PHE A 284 26.80 15.21 21.33
C PHE A 284 27.89 15.99 20.61
N GLY A 285 28.46 17.00 21.25
CA GLY A 285 29.58 17.77 20.71
C GLY A 285 29.17 19.15 20.23
N GLU A 286 29.04 19.35 18.93
CA GLU A 286 28.76 20.68 18.37
C GLU A 286 27.25 20.96 18.28
N ASP A 287 26.85 22.19 18.56
CA ASP A 287 25.46 22.65 18.43
C ASP A 287 25.23 23.26 17.06
N SER A 288 23.97 23.21 16.61
CA SER A 288 23.52 23.79 15.37
C SER A 288 22.15 24.43 15.55
N ASN A 289 21.90 25.51 14.83
CA ASN A 289 20.58 26.15 14.75
C ASN A 289 19.72 25.55 13.62
N GLU A 290 20.09 24.39 13.09
CA GLU A 290 19.37 23.80 11.98
C GLU A 290 17.94 23.45 12.38
N TRP A 291 16.99 23.94 11.62
CA TRP A 291 15.55 23.76 11.81
C TRP A 291 14.86 23.17 10.58
N ASN A 292 15.58 23.02 9.47
CA ASN A 292 15.04 22.40 8.28
C ASN A 292 15.00 20.88 8.42
N ASN A 293 13.83 20.33 8.16
CA ASN A 293 13.71 18.89 8.04
C ASN A 293 14.30 18.43 6.70
N ILE A 294 15.26 17.54 6.78
CA ILE A 294 15.89 16.89 5.62
C ILE A 294 15.65 15.39 5.67
N SER A 295 15.82 14.73 4.53
CA SER A 295 15.67 13.28 4.46
C SER A 295 16.71 12.60 5.36
N ILE A 296 16.29 11.62 6.14
CA ILE A 296 17.16 10.76 6.95
C ILE A 296 17.40 9.45 6.18
N PRO A 297 18.65 8.94 6.10
CA PRO A 297 19.88 9.51 6.67
C PRO A 297 20.45 10.68 5.87
N SER A 298 21.14 11.58 6.55
CA SER A 298 21.82 12.71 5.93
C SER A 298 23.18 12.96 6.57
N ASN A 299 24.12 13.45 5.77
CA ASN A 299 25.42 13.91 6.25
C ASN A 299 25.42 15.42 6.55
N GLU A 300 24.24 16.07 6.41
CA GLU A 300 24.07 17.48 6.73
C GLU A 300 23.57 17.63 8.17
N ALA A 301 23.75 18.79 8.75
CA ALA A 301 23.30 19.03 10.13
C ALA A 301 21.76 18.84 10.29
N PRO A 302 21.30 18.39 11.47
CA PRO A 302 22.14 18.09 12.61
C PRO A 302 22.91 16.79 12.42
N THR A 303 24.22 16.90 12.39
CA THR A 303 25.12 15.73 12.37
C THR A 303 25.31 15.29 13.81
N SER A 304 24.54 14.33 14.24
CA SER A 304 24.74 13.70 15.55
C SER A 304 24.76 12.20 15.43
#